data_ecd7cfb70c582fb39e214f87f765e00f
#
_entry.id   ecd7cfb70c582fb39e214f87f765e00f
#
_cell.length_a   1.000
_cell.length_b   1.000
_cell.length_c   1.000
_cell.angle_alpha   90.00
_cell.angle_beta   90.00
_cell.angle_gamma   90.00
#
_symmetry.space_group_name_H-M   'P 1'
#
loop_
_entity.id
_entity.type
_entity.pdbx_description
1 polymer ?
#
loop_
_entity_poly.entity_id
_entity_poly.type
_entity_poly.pdbx_seq_one_letter_code
_entity_poly.pdbx_strand_id
1 'polypeptide(L)'
;MRAGRALIDDCWVDGTIVPGFCDSHVHLGLVDAAELVPHGIARVVDLGWDPDVARQWTALSASGGATVDIAGAILTARGGYPASAEWAPSAAAREVSTADDAESAIVDIRGIGGRVVKIALNSEVGPVWPDDLLETVVSIAHLSGLPVVAHAEGAGQSERALTSGVDTLAHAPWTETLADELLQQMAQHMSWISTVDIHGWGSRNADFDRAIGNLERFAAAGGRVYYGTDLGNGPLPTGLNRRELDALCTVLPTADSVIRSLAGFLPSRELPQTSSFIPGPAYDEKTGLADWLFTSVILPADRLEEIPT
;
A
#
# COMPACT_ATOMS: atom_id res chain seq x y z
N MET A 1 11.69 -6.48 -15.61
CA MET A 1 12.01 -7.94 -15.54
C MET A 1 13.36 -8.18 -16.19
N ARG A 2 14.23 -9.00 -15.59
CA ARG A 2 15.56 -9.36 -16.10
C ARG A 2 15.72 -10.87 -15.99
N ALA A 3 16.27 -11.51 -17.03
CA ALA A 3 16.65 -12.91 -16.94
C ALA A 3 17.80 -13.04 -15.94
N GLY A 4 17.78 -14.08 -15.13
CA GLY A 4 18.81 -14.31 -14.12
C GLY A 4 18.77 -15.71 -13.56
N ARG A 5 19.66 -15.96 -12.62
CA ARG A 5 19.66 -17.18 -11.81
C ARG A 5 19.85 -16.87 -10.34
N ALA A 6 19.36 -17.77 -9.52
CA ALA A 6 19.41 -17.64 -8.06
C ALA A 6 20.04 -18.88 -7.43
N LEU A 7 20.79 -18.68 -6.36
CA LEU A 7 21.30 -19.77 -5.52
C LEU A 7 20.24 -20.15 -4.48
N ILE A 8 19.55 -21.27 -4.71
CA ILE A 8 18.50 -21.83 -3.84
C ILE A 8 18.95 -23.25 -3.45
N ASP A 9 18.99 -23.55 -2.16
CA ASP A 9 19.40 -24.86 -1.62
C ASP A 9 20.71 -25.38 -2.24
N ASP A 10 21.72 -24.49 -2.31
CA ASP A 10 23.03 -24.75 -2.90
C ASP A 10 23.03 -25.10 -4.41
N CYS A 11 21.91 -24.88 -5.10
CA CYS A 11 21.76 -25.09 -6.54
C CYS A 11 21.45 -23.77 -7.25
N TRP A 12 22.07 -23.56 -8.43
CA TRP A 12 21.70 -22.46 -9.31
C TRP A 12 20.44 -22.80 -10.09
N VAL A 13 19.41 -21.94 -9.95
CA VAL A 13 18.11 -22.08 -10.62
C VAL A 13 17.92 -20.89 -11.55
N ASP A 14 17.62 -21.16 -12.83
CA ASP A 14 17.29 -20.10 -13.79
C ASP A 14 15.88 -19.55 -13.53
N GLY A 15 15.69 -18.26 -13.80
CA GLY A 15 14.41 -17.59 -13.57
C GLY A 15 14.39 -16.11 -13.97
N THR A 16 13.46 -15.40 -13.41
CA THR A 16 13.26 -13.95 -13.64
C THR A 16 13.47 -13.17 -12.36
N ILE A 17 14.35 -12.17 -12.42
CA ILE A 17 14.56 -11.19 -11.34
C ILE A 17 13.64 -9.99 -11.57
N VAL A 18 12.87 -9.63 -10.56
CA VAL A 18 12.01 -8.45 -10.51
C VAL A 18 12.29 -7.65 -9.24
N PRO A 19 11.90 -6.37 -9.17
CA PRO A 19 11.99 -5.62 -7.90
C PRO A 19 11.30 -6.39 -6.77
N GLY A 20 11.84 -6.28 -5.56
CA GLY A 20 11.22 -6.90 -4.38
C GLY A 20 9.77 -6.43 -4.21
N PHE A 21 8.85 -7.38 -4.07
CA PHE A 21 7.42 -7.07 -3.96
C PHE A 21 7.11 -6.32 -2.67
N CYS A 22 6.32 -5.28 -2.81
CA CYS A 22 5.87 -4.38 -1.75
C CYS A 22 4.36 -4.52 -1.55
N ASP A 23 3.94 -4.76 -0.32
CA ASP A 23 2.57 -4.48 0.09
C ASP A 23 2.50 -3.03 0.58
N SER A 24 1.75 -2.22 -0.16
CA SER A 24 1.67 -0.77 0.04
C SER A 24 0.73 -0.35 1.17
N HIS A 25 0.00 -1.30 1.78
CA HIS A 25 -0.91 -1.03 2.89
C HIS A 25 -1.00 -2.22 3.83
N VAL A 26 -0.38 -2.09 5.00
CA VAL A 26 -0.47 -3.08 6.08
C VAL A 26 -0.66 -2.39 7.43
N HIS A 27 -1.13 -3.14 8.42
CA HIS A 27 -1.14 -2.79 9.84
C HIS A 27 -0.34 -3.85 10.62
N LEU A 28 0.98 -3.66 10.72
CA LEU A 28 1.92 -4.66 11.24
C LEU A 28 1.68 -5.05 12.69
N GLY A 29 1.03 -4.20 13.47
CA GLY A 29 0.67 -4.54 14.86
C GLY A 29 -0.37 -5.65 14.99
N LEU A 30 -1.01 -6.06 13.90
CA LEU A 30 -2.04 -7.09 13.85
C LEU A 30 -1.54 -8.41 13.25
N VAL A 31 -0.28 -8.48 12.80
CA VAL A 31 0.27 -9.62 12.06
C VAL A 31 1.68 -9.97 12.52
N ASP A 32 2.14 -11.17 12.20
CA ASP A 32 3.54 -11.54 12.42
C ASP A 32 4.39 -11.11 11.22
N ALA A 33 5.19 -10.07 11.42
CA ALA A 33 6.07 -9.54 10.38
C ALA A 33 7.16 -10.53 9.91
N ALA A 34 7.48 -11.58 10.70
CA ALA A 34 8.45 -12.61 10.32
C ALA A 34 7.97 -13.47 9.14
N GLU A 35 6.65 -13.56 8.96
CA GLU A 35 6.02 -14.33 7.89
C GLU A 35 6.01 -13.63 6.53
N LEU A 36 6.33 -12.34 6.44
CA LEU A 36 6.26 -11.56 5.19
C LEU A 36 7.23 -12.08 4.12
N VAL A 37 8.53 -12.16 4.46
CA VAL A 37 9.58 -12.59 3.52
C VAL A 37 9.41 -14.04 3.08
N PRO A 38 9.15 -15.02 3.99
CA PRO A 38 8.84 -16.39 3.60
C PRO A 38 7.65 -16.51 2.63
N HIS A 39 6.69 -15.58 2.72
CA HIS A 39 5.49 -15.58 1.90
C HIS A 39 5.49 -14.53 0.77
N GLY A 40 6.67 -14.14 0.27
CA GLY A 40 6.83 -13.42 -0.99
C GLY A 40 6.75 -11.89 -0.91
N ILE A 41 6.76 -11.28 0.28
CA ILE A 41 6.78 -9.82 0.45
C ILE A 41 8.13 -9.37 0.98
N ALA A 42 8.84 -8.58 0.18
CA ALA A 42 10.15 -8.00 0.50
C ALA A 42 10.06 -6.67 1.27
N ARG A 43 8.97 -5.94 1.07
CA ARG A 43 8.77 -4.61 1.61
C ARG A 43 7.31 -4.37 1.96
N VAL A 44 7.07 -3.57 2.99
CA VAL A 44 5.73 -3.12 3.37
C VAL A 44 5.71 -1.63 3.71
N VAL A 45 4.53 -1.02 3.57
CA VAL A 45 4.24 0.30 4.13
C VAL A 45 3.17 0.13 5.20
N ASP A 46 3.57 0.28 6.48
CA ASP A 46 2.63 0.33 7.58
C ASP A 46 1.93 1.68 7.58
N LEU A 47 0.63 1.66 7.33
CA LEU A 47 -0.20 2.86 7.20
C LEU A 47 -0.93 3.23 8.49
N GLY A 48 -0.42 2.82 9.64
CA GLY A 48 -0.88 3.37 10.91
C GLY A 48 -0.81 2.40 12.08
N TRP A 49 -0.04 2.78 13.07
CA TRP A 49 0.06 2.10 14.36
C TRP A 49 0.60 3.05 15.44
N ASP A 50 0.74 2.55 16.67
CA ASP A 50 1.44 3.23 17.76
C ASP A 50 2.85 3.62 17.30
N PRO A 51 3.20 4.93 17.31
CA PRO A 51 4.50 5.41 16.83
C PRO A 51 5.71 4.79 17.53
N ASP A 52 5.62 4.52 18.83
CA ASP A 52 6.72 3.94 19.60
C ASP A 52 6.97 2.46 19.25
N VAL A 53 5.94 1.76 18.83
CA VAL A 53 6.03 0.40 18.29
C VAL A 53 6.50 0.44 16.85
N ALA A 54 5.85 1.24 15.99
CA ALA A 54 6.12 1.31 14.57
C ALA A 54 7.58 1.65 14.25
N ARG A 55 8.19 2.58 14.98
CA ARG A 55 9.62 2.93 14.79
C ARG A 55 10.58 1.74 14.94
N GLN A 56 10.21 0.70 15.71
CA GLN A 56 11.04 -0.48 15.93
C GLN A 56 11.06 -1.38 14.67
N TRP A 57 9.98 -1.39 13.90
CA TRP A 57 9.87 -2.19 12.67
C TRP A 57 10.82 -1.74 11.57
N THR A 58 11.26 -0.48 11.58
CA THR A 58 12.22 0.03 10.57
C THR A 58 13.58 -0.68 10.61
N ALA A 59 13.88 -1.41 11.67
CA ALA A 59 15.09 -2.19 11.83
C ALA A 59 14.96 -3.67 11.41
N LEU A 60 13.77 -4.15 11.02
CA LEU A 60 13.53 -5.57 10.69
C LEU A 60 14.39 -6.07 9.52
N SER A 61 14.66 -5.24 8.53
CA SER A 61 15.51 -5.60 7.39
C SER A 61 16.95 -5.95 7.77
N ALA A 62 17.47 -5.38 8.85
CA ALA A 62 18.81 -5.68 9.35
C ALA A 62 18.94 -7.12 9.89
N SER A 63 17.84 -7.77 10.25
CA SER A 63 17.77 -9.17 10.69
C SER A 63 17.24 -10.12 9.60
N GLY A 64 17.18 -9.69 8.34
CA GLY A 64 16.67 -10.51 7.22
C GLY A 64 15.16 -10.46 7.04
N GLY A 65 14.44 -9.64 7.80
CA GLY A 65 13.01 -9.39 7.62
C GLY A 65 12.70 -8.43 6.47
N ALA A 66 11.42 -8.17 6.25
CA ALA A 66 10.96 -7.21 5.24
C ALA A 66 11.46 -5.79 5.55
N THR A 67 11.68 -5.00 4.50
CA THR A 67 11.90 -3.56 4.66
C THR A 67 10.58 -2.89 5.00
N VAL A 68 10.56 -2.12 6.08
CA VAL A 68 9.34 -1.46 6.57
C VAL A 68 9.47 0.06 6.45
N ASP A 69 8.54 0.67 5.73
CA ASP A 69 8.26 2.10 5.79
C ASP A 69 7.03 2.31 6.67
N ILE A 70 7.00 3.38 7.46
CA ILE A 70 5.95 3.63 8.46
C ILE A 70 5.31 5.01 8.29
N ALA A 71 4.02 5.08 8.60
CA ALA A 71 3.29 6.34 8.77
C ALA A 71 3.30 6.84 10.23
N GLY A 72 3.41 5.93 11.21
CA GLY A 72 3.15 6.25 12.60
C GLY A 72 1.66 6.36 12.89
N ALA A 73 1.22 7.35 13.67
CA ALA A 73 -0.19 7.52 13.97
C ALA A 73 -1.00 8.01 12.76
N ILE A 74 -2.24 7.51 12.64
CA ILE A 74 -3.23 7.99 11.67
C ILE A 74 -3.77 9.33 12.15
N LEU A 75 -3.65 10.38 11.35
CA LEU A 75 -4.22 11.69 11.67
C LEU A 75 -5.72 11.72 11.32
N THR A 76 -6.52 12.23 12.23
CA THR A 76 -7.98 12.29 12.07
C THR A 76 -8.58 13.52 12.72
N ALA A 77 -9.81 13.85 12.36
CA ALA A 77 -10.59 14.88 13.05
C ALA A 77 -10.89 14.43 14.50
N ARG A 78 -11.15 15.39 15.36
CA ARG A 78 -11.52 15.09 16.75
C ARG A 78 -12.78 14.18 16.79
N GLY A 79 -12.66 13.02 17.43
CA GLY A 79 -13.69 11.97 17.46
C GLY A 79 -13.89 11.24 16.15
N GLY A 80 -13.02 11.45 15.14
CA GLY A 80 -13.07 10.76 13.86
C GLY A 80 -12.47 9.36 13.91
N TYR A 81 -12.75 8.55 12.89
CA TYR A 81 -12.14 7.23 12.71
C TYR A 81 -10.60 7.39 12.54
N PRO A 82 -9.74 6.54 13.13
CA PRO A 82 -10.06 5.37 13.97
C PRO A 82 -9.90 5.64 15.47
N ALA A 83 -10.04 6.88 15.97
CA ALA A 83 -9.74 7.24 17.36
C ALA A 83 -10.50 6.40 18.41
N SER A 84 -11.66 5.86 18.06
CA SER A 84 -12.46 4.99 18.92
C SER A 84 -12.55 3.54 18.44
N ALA A 85 -11.74 3.14 17.47
CA ALA A 85 -11.76 1.79 16.92
C ALA A 85 -11.12 0.79 17.89
N GLU A 86 -11.77 -0.35 18.13
CA GLU A 86 -11.29 -1.36 19.07
C GLU A 86 -10.08 -2.15 18.56
N TRP A 87 -9.84 -2.16 17.25
CA TRP A 87 -8.74 -2.91 16.63
C TRP A 87 -7.36 -2.27 16.84
N ALA A 88 -7.31 -0.96 17.13
CA ALA A 88 -6.07 -0.20 17.22
C ALA A 88 -5.79 0.27 18.65
N PRO A 89 -4.53 0.30 19.10
CA PRO A 89 -4.17 0.98 20.35
C PRO A 89 -4.49 2.48 20.22
N SER A 90 -4.81 3.13 21.34
CA SER A 90 -5.19 4.55 21.34
C SER A 90 -4.14 5.47 20.71
N ALA A 91 -2.85 5.11 20.82
CA ALA A 91 -1.76 5.86 20.22
C ALA A 91 -1.67 5.71 18.68
N ALA A 92 -2.38 4.76 18.08
CA ALA A 92 -2.41 4.58 16.63
C ALA A 92 -3.21 5.67 15.89
N ALA A 93 -4.02 6.45 16.62
CA ALA A 93 -4.74 7.59 16.08
C ALA A 93 -4.31 8.88 16.78
N ARG A 94 -4.16 9.96 16.01
CA ARG A 94 -3.89 11.29 16.53
C ARG A 94 -4.93 12.28 16.02
N GLU A 95 -5.69 12.84 16.95
CA GLU A 95 -6.66 13.87 16.65
C GLU A 95 -5.96 15.20 16.35
N VAL A 96 -6.39 15.86 15.28
CA VAL A 96 -5.91 17.17 14.82
C VAL A 96 -7.11 18.09 14.69
N SER A 97 -7.05 19.26 15.33
CA SER A 97 -8.13 20.25 15.34
C SER A 97 -7.69 21.62 14.85
N THR A 98 -6.38 21.84 14.79
CA THR A 98 -5.76 23.12 14.38
C THR A 98 -4.54 22.87 13.49
N ALA A 99 -4.05 23.94 12.83
CA ALA A 99 -2.79 23.91 12.09
C ALA A 99 -1.59 23.56 13.00
N ASP A 100 -1.56 24.08 14.22
CA ASP A 100 -0.49 23.81 15.18
C ASP A 100 -0.48 22.31 15.59
N ASP A 101 -1.67 21.70 15.75
CA ASP A 101 -1.77 20.24 15.99
C ASP A 101 -1.19 19.45 14.81
N ALA A 102 -1.50 19.88 13.57
CA ALA A 102 -1.00 19.25 12.36
C ALA A 102 0.53 19.35 12.26
N GLU A 103 1.10 20.54 12.48
CA GLU A 103 2.54 20.75 12.49
C GLU A 103 3.23 19.86 13.52
N SER A 104 2.72 19.83 14.76
CA SER A 104 3.24 18.98 15.82
C SER A 104 3.18 17.49 15.45
N ALA A 105 2.05 17.04 14.88
CA ALA A 105 1.89 15.64 14.47
C ALA A 105 2.89 15.26 13.38
N ILE A 106 3.09 16.11 12.37
CA ILE A 106 3.97 15.85 11.24
C ILE A 106 5.44 15.88 11.66
N VAL A 107 5.82 16.78 12.60
CA VAL A 107 7.15 16.77 13.23
C VAL A 107 7.42 15.46 13.94
N ASP A 108 6.46 14.95 14.71
CA ASP A 108 6.60 13.67 15.43
C ASP A 108 6.72 12.48 14.45
N ILE A 109 5.89 12.44 13.39
CA ILE A 109 5.99 11.43 12.32
C ILE A 109 7.40 11.41 11.72
N ARG A 110 7.96 12.57 11.40
CA ARG A 110 9.34 12.67 10.90
C ARG A 110 10.36 12.22 11.95
N GLY A 111 10.14 12.58 13.21
CA GLY A 111 11.01 12.26 14.33
C GLY A 111 11.19 10.75 14.56
N ILE A 112 10.18 9.95 14.29
CA ILE A 112 10.25 8.48 14.35
C ILE A 112 10.75 7.83 13.04
N GLY A 113 11.10 8.61 12.02
CA GLY A 113 11.51 8.12 10.70
C GLY A 113 10.35 7.78 9.77
N GLY A 114 9.16 8.29 10.05
CA GLY A 114 7.99 8.18 9.18
C GLY A 114 8.25 8.76 7.79
N ARG A 115 7.67 8.13 6.76
CA ARG A 115 7.90 8.48 5.35
C ARG A 115 6.65 8.93 4.62
N VAL A 116 5.53 8.84 5.28
CA VAL A 116 4.21 9.15 4.74
C VAL A 116 3.32 9.63 5.88
N VAL A 117 2.42 10.55 5.59
CA VAL A 117 1.35 10.95 6.51
C VAL A 117 0.10 10.16 6.13
N LYS A 118 -0.43 9.38 7.06
CA LYS A 118 -1.73 8.71 6.88
C LYS A 118 -2.82 9.55 7.50
N ILE A 119 -3.86 9.83 6.75
CA ILE A 119 -5.07 10.51 7.23
C ILE A 119 -6.31 9.63 7.07
N ALA A 120 -7.35 9.89 7.86
CA ALA A 120 -8.63 9.22 7.76
C ALA A 120 -9.75 10.22 7.49
N LEU A 121 -10.45 10.02 6.38
CA LEU A 121 -11.67 10.72 5.95
C LEU A 121 -12.81 9.68 5.91
N ASN A 122 -13.35 9.32 7.08
CA ASN A 122 -14.46 8.37 7.20
C ASN A 122 -15.69 9.08 7.78
N SER A 123 -16.59 9.50 6.90
CA SER A 123 -17.83 10.17 7.28
C SER A 123 -18.96 9.23 7.68
N GLU A 124 -18.80 7.92 7.50
CA GLU A 124 -19.77 6.91 7.90
C GLU A 124 -19.68 6.61 9.41
N VAL A 125 -18.47 6.69 9.97
CA VAL A 125 -18.22 6.29 11.36
C VAL A 125 -18.04 7.48 12.30
N GLY A 126 -17.54 8.62 11.80
CA GLY A 126 -17.27 9.77 12.67
C GLY A 126 -17.09 11.09 11.93
N PRO A 127 -16.80 12.17 12.66
CA PRO A 127 -16.55 13.47 12.06
C PRO A 127 -15.27 13.43 11.20
N VAL A 128 -15.30 14.22 10.13
CA VAL A 128 -14.13 14.50 9.27
C VAL A 128 -13.80 15.99 9.36
N TRP A 129 -12.58 16.36 9.00
CA TRP A 129 -12.16 17.76 8.99
C TRP A 129 -13.02 18.60 8.03
N PRO A 130 -13.23 19.90 8.30
CA PRO A 130 -13.63 20.86 7.30
C PRO A 130 -12.54 20.98 6.22
N ASP A 131 -12.90 21.43 5.02
CA ASP A 131 -12.01 21.40 3.86
C ASP A 131 -10.75 22.26 4.06
N ASP A 132 -10.88 23.43 4.69
CA ASP A 132 -9.77 24.34 4.99
C ASP A 132 -8.72 23.71 5.92
N LEU A 133 -9.14 22.94 6.92
CA LEU A 133 -8.20 22.21 7.78
C LEU A 133 -7.59 21.01 7.06
N LEU A 134 -8.35 20.28 6.24
CA LEU A 134 -7.84 19.19 5.45
C LEU A 134 -6.75 19.67 4.48
N GLU A 135 -6.99 20.74 3.74
CA GLU A 135 -6.00 21.39 2.86
C GLU A 135 -4.75 21.83 3.63
N THR A 136 -4.95 22.37 4.85
CA THR A 136 -3.85 22.78 5.73
C THR A 136 -2.99 21.59 6.15
N VAL A 137 -3.59 20.47 6.59
CA VAL A 137 -2.87 19.25 6.97
C VAL A 137 -2.04 18.70 5.81
N VAL A 138 -2.64 18.61 4.62
CA VAL A 138 -1.96 18.14 3.40
C VAL A 138 -0.79 19.08 3.03
N SER A 139 -1.02 20.39 3.07
CA SER A 139 0.01 21.40 2.77
C SER A 139 1.21 21.31 3.72
N ILE A 140 0.97 21.16 5.03
CA ILE A 140 2.04 21.02 6.03
C ILE A 140 2.83 19.72 5.80
N ALA A 141 2.16 18.61 5.45
CA ALA A 141 2.83 17.37 5.11
C ALA A 141 3.76 17.53 3.89
N HIS A 142 3.27 18.16 2.83
CA HIS A 142 4.05 18.43 1.61
C HIS A 142 5.24 19.38 1.88
N LEU A 143 5.05 20.45 2.63
CA LEU A 143 6.13 21.35 3.05
C LEU A 143 7.20 20.63 3.88
N SER A 144 6.80 19.55 4.57
CA SER A 144 7.70 18.68 5.33
C SER A 144 8.33 17.57 4.47
N GLY A 145 8.04 17.51 3.17
CA GLY A 145 8.55 16.51 2.23
C GLY A 145 7.93 15.12 2.39
N LEU A 146 6.73 15.03 2.99
CA LEU A 146 6.01 13.77 3.17
C LEU A 146 4.77 13.73 2.26
N PRO A 147 4.60 12.64 1.48
CA PRO A 147 3.35 12.39 0.78
C PRO A 147 2.23 12.04 1.76
N VAL A 148 0.99 12.24 1.32
CA VAL A 148 -0.21 11.97 2.11
C VAL A 148 -1.00 10.81 1.51
N VAL A 149 -1.34 9.82 2.35
CA VAL A 149 -2.22 8.71 2.01
C VAL A 149 -3.52 8.84 2.80
N ALA A 150 -4.67 8.83 2.12
CA ALA A 150 -5.97 8.95 2.75
C ALA A 150 -6.79 7.66 2.69
N HIS A 151 -7.29 7.23 3.85
CA HIS A 151 -8.50 6.41 3.92
C HIS A 151 -9.69 7.34 3.60
N ALA A 152 -10.45 7.04 2.56
CA ALA A 152 -11.59 7.83 2.12
C ALA A 152 -12.85 6.96 2.06
N GLU A 153 -13.75 7.13 3.03
CA GLU A 153 -14.98 6.36 3.18
C GLU A 153 -16.17 7.27 3.43
N GLY A 154 -17.25 7.00 2.71
CA GLY A 154 -18.45 7.83 2.67
C GLY A 154 -18.50 8.71 1.42
N ALA A 155 -19.72 9.09 1.05
CA ALA A 155 -19.98 9.85 -0.17
C ALA A 155 -19.19 11.16 -0.23
N GLY A 156 -18.51 11.41 -1.37
CA GLY A 156 -17.72 12.61 -1.63
C GLY A 156 -16.36 12.65 -0.96
N GLN A 157 -15.97 11.68 -0.11
CA GLN A 157 -14.67 11.74 0.58
C GLN A 157 -13.49 11.54 -0.38
N SER A 158 -13.68 10.74 -1.43
CA SER A 158 -12.67 10.57 -2.48
C SER A 158 -12.43 11.85 -3.29
N GLU A 159 -13.48 12.61 -3.61
CA GLU A 159 -13.38 13.91 -4.28
C GLU A 159 -12.71 14.96 -3.37
N ARG A 160 -13.05 14.98 -2.08
CA ARG A 160 -12.41 15.85 -1.09
C ARG A 160 -10.92 15.56 -0.95
N ALA A 161 -10.52 14.29 -0.93
CA ALA A 161 -9.11 13.89 -0.92
C ALA A 161 -8.36 14.43 -2.15
N LEU A 162 -8.94 14.28 -3.35
CA LEU A 162 -8.36 14.85 -4.58
C LEU A 162 -8.21 16.38 -4.49
N THR A 163 -9.29 17.07 -4.13
CA THR A 163 -9.34 18.55 -4.10
C THR A 163 -8.34 19.13 -3.11
N SER A 164 -8.12 18.44 -1.98
CA SER A 164 -7.15 18.85 -0.96
C SER A 164 -5.70 18.48 -1.29
N GLY A 165 -5.44 17.83 -2.43
CA GLY A 165 -4.09 17.48 -2.88
C GLY A 165 -3.50 16.23 -2.26
N VAL A 166 -4.32 15.28 -1.78
CA VAL A 166 -3.86 13.98 -1.31
C VAL A 166 -3.17 13.21 -2.44
N ASP A 167 -2.01 12.59 -2.17
CA ASP A 167 -1.19 11.92 -3.19
C ASP A 167 -1.70 10.51 -3.53
N THR A 168 -2.29 9.81 -2.54
CA THR A 168 -2.68 8.40 -2.71
C THR A 168 -3.93 8.08 -1.90
N LEU A 169 -4.89 7.38 -2.49
CA LEU A 169 -5.94 6.72 -1.71
C LEU A 169 -5.44 5.38 -1.17
N ALA A 170 -5.71 5.13 0.10
CA ALA A 170 -5.33 3.90 0.79
C ALA A 170 -6.10 2.66 0.29
N HIS A 171 -7.23 2.88 -0.35
CA HIS A 171 -8.14 1.87 -0.88
C HIS A 171 -8.73 2.32 -2.20
N ALA A 172 -9.04 1.37 -3.08
CA ALA A 172 -9.96 1.65 -4.18
C ALA A 172 -11.32 2.07 -3.60
N PRO A 173 -11.89 3.21 -4.00
CA PRO A 173 -13.17 3.69 -3.47
C PRO A 173 -14.30 2.67 -3.64
N TRP A 174 -15.04 2.39 -2.55
CA TRP A 174 -16.09 1.36 -2.51
C TRP A 174 -17.46 1.85 -2.03
N THR A 175 -17.51 3.04 -1.43
CA THR A 175 -18.77 3.56 -0.86
C THR A 175 -19.67 4.21 -1.92
N GLU A 176 -19.10 4.61 -3.04
CA GLU A 176 -19.81 5.21 -4.17
C GLU A 176 -19.22 4.81 -5.52
N THR A 177 -20.01 4.87 -6.57
CA THR A 177 -19.52 4.78 -7.95
C THR A 177 -19.10 6.16 -8.41
N LEU A 178 -17.81 6.35 -8.69
CA LEU A 178 -17.26 7.64 -9.07
C LEU A 178 -17.63 7.99 -10.52
N ALA A 179 -17.85 9.29 -10.79
CA ALA A 179 -18.07 9.79 -12.14
C ALA A 179 -16.79 9.70 -12.99
N ASP A 180 -16.93 9.53 -14.32
CA ASP A 180 -15.77 9.39 -15.21
C ASP A 180 -14.88 10.62 -15.23
N GLU A 181 -15.46 11.81 -15.13
CA GLU A 181 -14.74 13.07 -15.07
C GLU A 181 -13.86 13.16 -13.82
N LEU A 182 -14.37 12.68 -12.66
CA LEU A 182 -13.63 12.64 -11.41
C LEU A 182 -12.49 11.61 -11.50
N LEU A 183 -12.75 10.44 -12.07
CA LEU A 183 -11.72 9.40 -12.29
C LEU A 183 -10.60 9.90 -13.19
N GLN A 184 -10.90 10.66 -14.24
CA GLN A 184 -9.89 11.27 -15.12
C GLN A 184 -9.03 12.30 -14.38
N GLN A 185 -9.63 13.11 -13.50
CA GLN A 185 -8.89 14.07 -12.68
C GLN A 185 -8.00 13.34 -11.67
N MET A 186 -8.53 12.32 -10.99
CA MET A 186 -7.76 11.50 -10.04
C MET A 186 -6.58 10.80 -10.74
N ALA A 187 -6.77 10.26 -11.94
CA ALA A 187 -5.72 9.59 -12.70
C ALA A 187 -4.53 10.51 -13.05
N GLN A 188 -4.76 11.82 -13.12
CA GLN A 188 -3.73 12.82 -13.39
C GLN A 188 -2.98 13.30 -12.15
N HIS A 189 -3.63 13.25 -10.98
CA HIS A 189 -3.14 13.95 -9.79
C HIS A 189 -2.82 13.04 -8.61
N MET A 190 -3.32 11.80 -8.58
CA MET A 190 -3.11 10.89 -7.47
C MET A 190 -2.94 9.44 -7.92
N SER A 191 -2.60 8.58 -6.98
CA SER A 191 -2.55 7.14 -7.16
C SER A 191 -3.49 6.42 -6.18
N TRP A 192 -3.76 5.14 -6.42
CA TRP A 192 -4.57 4.32 -5.53
C TRP A 192 -3.83 3.06 -5.12
N ILE A 193 -4.03 2.62 -3.87
CA ILE A 193 -3.69 1.28 -3.41
C ILE A 193 -4.92 0.42 -3.59
N SER A 194 -4.77 -0.79 -4.09
CA SER A 194 -5.90 -1.61 -4.55
C SER A 194 -6.79 -2.10 -3.41
N THR A 195 -6.28 -2.90 -2.50
CA THR A 195 -6.94 -3.47 -1.31
C THR A 195 -8.37 -3.99 -1.51
N VAL A 196 -8.69 -4.53 -2.69
CA VAL A 196 -10.08 -4.93 -3.01
C VAL A 196 -10.53 -6.19 -2.27
N ASP A 197 -9.59 -7.06 -1.86
CA ASP A 197 -9.91 -8.32 -1.18
C ASP A 197 -10.50 -8.12 0.24
N ILE A 198 -10.32 -6.95 0.87
CA ILE A 198 -10.95 -6.62 2.16
C ILE A 198 -12.49 -6.60 2.07
N HIS A 199 -13.04 -6.42 0.88
CA HIS A 199 -14.48 -6.37 0.66
C HIS A 199 -15.04 -7.80 0.45
N GLY A 200 -14.95 -8.62 1.51
CA GLY A 200 -15.57 -9.94 1.55
C GLY A 200 -14.61 -11.12 1.55
N TRP A 201 -13.28 -10.89 1.55
CA TRP A 201 -12.23 -11.92 1.71
C TRP A 201 -12.43 -13.15 0.80
N GLY A 202 -12.63 -12.87 -0.49
CA GLY A 202 -12.92 -13.88 -1.51
C GLY A 202 -14.39 -14.14 -1.77
N SER A 203 -15.31 -13.56 -0.98
CA SER A 203 -16.75 -13.58 -1.24
C SER A 203 -17.18 -12.25 -1.86
N ARG A 204 -17.58 -12.26 -3.13
CA ARG A 204 -18.02 -11.02 -3.80
C ARG A 204 -19.27 -10.46 -3.14
N ASN A 205 -19.26 -9.15 -2.93
CA ASN A 205 -20.37 -8.36 -2.44
C ASN A 205 -20.45 -7.02 -3.19
N ALA A 206 -21.43 -6.17 -2.85
CA ALA A 206 -21.65 -4.90 -3.54
C ALA A 206 -20.47 -3.92 -3.37
N ASP A 207 -19.75 -3.99 -2.25
CA ASP A 207 -18.59 -3.13 -1.99
C ASP A 207 -17.39 -3.57 -2.83
N PHE A 208 -17.15 -4.89 -2.93
CA PHE A 208 -16.17 -5.45 -3.86
C PHE A 208 -16.46 -5.04 -5.31
N ASP A 209 -17.72 -5.18 -5.75
CA ASP A 209 -18.11 -4.86 -7.13
C ASP A 209 -17.95 -3.36 -7.44
N ARG A 210 -18.19 -2.46 -6.46
CA ARG A 210 -17.91 -1.03 -6.62
C ARG A 210 -16.42 -0.72 -6.63
N ALA A 211 -15.66 -1.28 -5.68
CA ALA A 211 -14.22 -1.08 -5.60
C ALA A 211 -13.51 -1.51 -6.89
N ILE A 212 -13.79 -2.73 -7.37
CA ILE A 212 -13.17 -3.25 -8.59
C ILE A 212 -13.61 -2.47 -9.83
N GLY A 213 -14.89 -2.08 -9.92
CA GLY A 213 -15.41 -1.28 -11.03
C GLY A 213 -14.82 0.13 -11.09
N ASN A 214 -14.63 0.80 -9.96
CA ASN A 214 -13.94 2.09 -9.89
C ASN A 214 -12.45 1.92 -10.24
N LEU A 215 -11.79 0.87 -9.74
CA LEU A 215 -10.37 0.60 -9.98
C LEU A 215 -10.10 0.31 -11.46
N GLU A 216 -10.96 -0.47 -12.12
CA GLU A 216 -10.90 -0.75 -13.57
C GLU A 216 -10.99 0.53 -14.39
N ARG A 217 -11.98 1.38 -14.09
CA ARG A 217 -12.18 2.65 -14.81
C ARG A 217 -11.05 3.65 -14.52
N PHE A 218 -10.53 3.70 -13.29
CA PHE A 218 -9.38 4.51 -12.92
C PHE A 218 -8.12 4.07 -13.67
N ALA A 219 -7.83 2.77 -13.73
CA ALA A 219 -6.70 2.23 -14.48
C ALA A 219 -6.85 2.49 -16.00
N ALA A 220 -8.06 2.34 -16.55
CA ALA A 220 -8.36 2.66 -17.96
C ALA A 220 -8.17 4.15 -18.28
N ALA A 221 -8.40 5.05 -17.31
CA ALA A 221 -8.10 6.48 -17.42
C ALA A 221 -6.58 6.80 -17.31
N GLY A 222 -5.72 5.80 -17.13
CA GLY A 222 -4.28 5.96 -16.97
C GLY A 222 -3.83 6.16 -15.53
N GLY A 223 -4.70 5.95 -14.56
CA GLY A 223 -4.42 6.08 -13.14
C GLY A 223 -3.39 5.06 -12.66
N ARG A 224 -2.55 5.47 -11.72
CA ARG A 224 -1.51 4.62 -11.16
C ARG A 224 -2.04 3.82 -9.98
N VAL A 225 -1.97 2.50 -10.10
CA VAL A 225 -2.41 1.55 -9.08
C VAL A 225 -1.20 0.87 -8.43
N TYR A 226 -1.23 0.74 -7.10
CA TYR A 226 -0.26 -0.02 -6.33
C TYR A 226 -0.94 -1.20 -5.64
N TYR A 227 -0.22 -2.32 -5.60
CA TYR A 227 -0.63 -3.47 -4.81
C TYR A 227 -0.59 -3.13 -3.32
N GLY A 228 -1.63 -3.48 -2.61
CA GLY A 228 -1.72 -3.46 -1.16
C GLY A 228 -2.91 -4.27 -0.70
N THR A 229 -2.86 -4.79 0.52
CA THR A 229 -3.87 -5.72 1.01
C THR A 229 -4.68 -5.22 2.18
N ASP A 230 -4.23 -4.15 2.86
CA ASP A 230 -4.73 -3.77 4.18
C ASP A 230 -4.57 -4.92 5.20
N LEU A 231 -3.40 -5.59 5.12
CA LEU A 231 -3.07 -6.74 5.95
C LEU A 231 -3.23 -6.40 7.44
N GLY A 232 -4.02 -7.21 8.14
CA GLY A 232 -4.50 -6.96 9.49
C GLY A 232 -6.01 -6.69 9.54
N ASN A 233 -6.62 -6.32 8.42
CA ASN A 233 -8.06 -6.14 8.31
C ASN A 233 -8.74 -7.48 7.95
N GLY A 234 -9.26 -8.17 8.97
CA GLY A 234 -9.93 -9.46 8.81
C GLY A 234 -9.00 -10.64 8.47
N PRO A 235 -9.53 -11.73 7.89
CA PRO A 235 -8.81 -12.98 7.68
C PRO A 235 -7.98 -12.98 6.39
N LEU A 236 -7.16 -11.94 6.18
CA LEU A 236 -6.24 -11.87 5.06
C LEU A 236 -5.03 -12.79 5.28
N PRO A 237 -4.53 -13.48 4.24
CA PRO A 237 -3.30 -14.26 4.35
C PRO A 237 -2.10 -13.34 4.51
N THR A 238 -1.17 -13.68 5.40
CA THR A 238 0.11 -12.97 5.49
C THR A 238 0.96 -13.28 4.25
N GLY A 239 1.57 -12.23 3.68
CA GLY A 239 2.39 -12.34 2.48
C GLY A 239 1.63 -11.95 1.20
N LEU A 240 2.10 -12.47 0.07
CA LEU A 240 1.52 -12.14 -1.23
C LEU A 240 0.11 -12.73 -1.35
N ASN A 241 -0.90 -11.86 -1.44
CA ASN A 241 -2.30 -12.27 -1.48
C ASN A 241 -2.71 -12.62 -2.92
N ARG A 242 -3.03 -13.89 -3.14
CA ARG A 242 -3.41 -14.39 -4.46
C ARG A 242 -4.68 -13.74 -5.01
N ARG A 243 -5.70 -13.49 -4.17
CA ARG A 243 -6.97 -12.90 -4.62
C ARG A 243 -6.79 -11.43 -5.04
N GLU A 244 -5.95 -10.69 -4.32
CA GLU A 244 -5.59 -9.32 -4.70
C GLU A 244 -4.81 -9.31 -6.03
N LEU A 245 -3.87 -10.24 -6.25
CA LEU A 245 -3.17 -10.40 -7.53
C LEU A 245 -4.13 -10.74 -8.68
N ASP A 246 -5.08 -11.66 -8.47
CA ASP A 246 -6.07 -12.02 -9.48
C ASP A 246 -6.92 -10.79 -9.88
N ALA A 247 -7.32 -9.97 -8.90
CA ALA A 247 -8.04 -8.72 -9.15
C ALA A 247 -7.19 -7.75 -9.99
N LEU A 248 -5.93 -7.52 -9.61
CA LEU A 248 -5.02 -6.65 -10.37
C LEU A 248 -4.73 -7.18 -11.78
N CYS A 249 -4.59 -8.49 -11.96
CA CYS A 249 -4.44 -9.08 -13.30
C CYS A 249 -5.67 -8.90 -14.19
N THR A 250 -6.86 -8.72 -13.59
CA THR A 250 -8.09 -8.42 -14.33
C THR A 250 -8.18 -6.94 -14.72
N VAL A 251 -7.76 -6.06 -13.82
CA VAL A 251 -7.91 -4.60 -13.97
C VAL A 251 -6.78 -3.98 -14.79
N LEU A 252 -5.55 -4.42 -14.59
CA LEU A 252 -4.37 -3.79 -15.21
C LEU A 252 -4.11 -4.40 -16.60
N PRO A 253 -3.83 -3.55 -17.63
CA PRO A 253 -3.86 -3.98 -19.02
C PRO A 253 -2.71 -4.88 -19.45
N THR A 254 -1.62 -4.94 -18.70
CA THR A 254 -0.41 -5.69 -19.08
C THR A 254 0.29 -6.32 -17.88
N ALA A 255 1.01 -7.43 -18.11
CA ALA A 255 1.86 -8.05 -17.10
C ALA A 255 2.85 -7.04 -16.48
N ASP A 256 3.41 -6.16 -17.30
CA ASP A 256 4.35 -5.14 -16.86
C ASP A 256 3.69 -4.09 -15.92
N SER A 257 2.41 -3.74 -16.15
CA SER A 257 1.66 -2.86 -15.24
C SER A 257 1.35 -3.53 -13.89
N VAL A 258 1.05 -4.83 -13.89
CA VAL A 258 0.86 -5.61 -12.65
C VAL A 258 2.19 -5.69 -11.87
N ILE A 259 3.31 -5.99 -12.53
CA ILE A 259 4.62 -6.05 -11.86
C ILE A 259 5.02 -4.68 -11.30
N ARG A 260 4.74 -3.60 -12.03
CA ARG A 260 4.98 -2.24 -11.53
C ARG A 260 4.11 -1.89 -10.32
N SER A 261 2.89 -2.39 -10.24
CA SER A 261 2.04 -2.16 -9.05
C SER A 261 2.65 -2.76 -7.79
N LEU A 262 3.39 -3.87 -7.90
CA LEU A 262 4.08 -4.54 -6.80
C LEU A 262 5.36 -3.82 -6.33
N ALA A 263 5.80 -2.74 -6.98
CA ALA A 263 7.00 -2.00 -6.58
C ALA A 263 6.78 -1.04 -5.40
N GLY A 264 5.52 -0.79 -5.01
CA GLY A 264 5.13 0.16 -3.96
C GLY A 264 5.20 1.63 -4.40
N PHE A 265 4.46 2.50 -3.69
CA PHE A 265 4.35 3.92 -4.05
C PHE A 265 5.48 4.80 -3.50
N LEU A 266 6.13 4.38 -2.42
CA LEU A 266 7.28 5.10 -1.87
C LEU A 266 8.57 4.64 -2.56
N PRO A 267 9.47 5.56 -2.95
CA PRO A 267 10.77 5.18 -3.48
C PRO A 267 11.58 4.41 -2.43
N SER A 268 12.42 3.47 -2.87
CA SER A 268 13.36 2.79 -1.97
C SER A 268 14.35 3.78 -1.36
N ARG A 269 14.69 3.60 -0.08
CA ARG A 269 15.69 4.44 0.62
C ARG A 269 17.10 4.20 0.11
N GLU A 270 17.41 2.96 -0.26
CA GLU A 270 18.72 2.49 -0.71
C GLU A 270 18.53 1.53 -1.88
N LEU A 271 19.62 1.08 -2.48
CA LEU A 271 19.58 -0.04 -3.42
C LEU A 271 18.92 -1.23 -2.73
N PRO A 272 17.91 -1.87 -3.34
CA PRO A 272 17.21 -2.96 -2.71
C PRO A 272 18.19 -4.07 -2.34
N GLN A 273 18.26 -4.39 -1.03
CA GLN A 273 19.08 -5.48 -0.54
C GLN A 273 18.49 -6.85 -0.91
N THR A 274 17.19 -6.86 -1.25
CA THR A 274 16.44 -8.04 -1.64
C THR A 274 15.66 -7.78 -2.93
N SER A 275 15.46 -8.84 -3.72
CA SER A 275 14.62 -8.83 -4.91
C SER A 275 13.67 -10.02 -4.87
N SER A 276 12.58 -9.92 -5.62
CA SER A 276 11.73 -11.08 -5.90
C SER A 276 12.34 -11.86 -7.08
N PHE A 277 12.52 -13.15 -6.87
CA PHE A 277 13.00 -14.08 -7.89
C PHE A 277 11.89 -15.07 -8.21
N ILE A 278 11.58 -15.23 -9.49
CA ILE A 278 10.54 -16.14 -9.95
C ILE A 278 11.26 -17.28 -10.68
N PRO A 279 11.31 -18.49 -10.08
CA PRO A 279 12.04 -19.62 -10.65
C PRO A 279 11.34 -20.17 -11.90
N GLY A 280 12.13 -20.74 -12.82
CA GLY A 280 11.65 -21.36 -14.04
C GLY A 280 11.56 -20.42 -15.24
N PRO A 281 10.78 -20.77 -16.28
CA PRO A 281 10.74 -20.00 -17.51
C PRO A 281 10.18 -18.59 -17.30
N ALA A 282 10.57 -17.68 -18.20
CA ALA A 282 9.97 -16.36 -18.25
C ALA A 282 8.44 -16.46 -18.42
N TYR A 283 7.73 -15.44 -17.93
CA TYR A 283 6.28 -15.38 -18.10
C TYR A 283 5.88 -15.54 -19.57
N ASP A 284 4.92 -16.42 -19.78
CA ASP A 284 4.20 -16.59 -21.04
C ASP A 284 2.68 -16.55 -20.74
N GLU A 285 1.87 -16.10 -21.72
CA GLU A 285 0.43 -15.93 -21.54
C GLU A 285 -0.34 -17.24 -21.23
N LYS A 286 0.28 -18.40 -21.45
CA LYS A 286 -0.33 -19.70 -21.16
C LYS A 286 -0.26 -20.06 -19.67
N THR A 287 0.71 -19.47 -18.97
CA THR A 287 0.83 -19.60 -17.52
C THR A 287 0.14 -18.38 -16.92
N GLY A 288 -0.93 -18.48 -16.21
CA GLY A 288 -1.63 -17.32 -15.62
C GLY A 288 -0.64 -16.41 -14.87
N LEU A 289 -0.74 -15.08 -15.09
CA LEU A 289 0.23 -14.13 -14.53
C LEU A 289 0.28 -14.19 -13.01
N ALA A 290 -0.89 -14.27 -12.34
CA ALA A 290 -0.95 -14.38 -10.90
C ALA A 290 -0.31 -15.69 -10.40
N ASP A 291 -0.49 -16.82 -11.11
CA ASP A 291 0.17 -18.08 -10.77
C ASP A 291 1.68 -17.96 -10.84
N TRP A 292 2.19 -17.34 -11.91
CA TRP A 292 3.61 -17.13 -12.12
C TRP A 292 4.22 -16.22 -11.04
N LEU A 293 3.58 -15.09 -10.74
CA LEU A 293 4.02 -14.17 -9.68
C LEU A 293 3.98 -14.80 -8.29
N PHE A 294 3.00 -15.65 -8.03
CA PHE A 294 2.82 -16.31 -6.74
C PHE A 294 3.90 -17.36 -6.42
N THR A 295 4.67 -17.81 -7.41
CA THR A 295 5.83 -18.68 -7.19
C THR A 295 7.10 -17.93 -6.77
N SER A 296 7.04 -16.61 -6.63
CA SER A 296 8.21 -15.80 -6.29
C SER A 296 8.75 -16.12 -4.90
N VAL A 297 10.08 -16.02 -4.78
CA VAL A 297 10.80 -16.07 -3.51
C VAL A 297 11.60 -14.79 -3.32
N ILE A 298 11.74 -14.34 -2.07
CA ILE A 298 12.54 -13.16 -1.76
C ILE A 298 13.96 -13.59 -1.45
N LEU A 299 14.91 -13.04 -2.20
CA LEU A 299 16.31 -13.36 -2.07
C LEU A 299 17.17 -12.09 -1.92
N PRO A 300 18.25 -12.15 -1.13
CA PRO A 300 19.23 -11.10 -1.07
C PRO A 300 20.04 -11.00 -2.37
N ALA A 301 20.57 -9.82 -2.66
CA ALA A 301 21.24 -9.53 -3.93
C ALA A 301 22.48 -10.40 -4.18
N ASP A 302 23.18 -10.84 -3.13
CA ASP A 302 24.37 -11.71 -3.21
C ASP A 302 24.02 -13.16 -3.61
N ARG A 303 22.75 -13.55 -3.61
CA ARG A 303 22.26 -14.84 -4.12
C ARG A 303 21.69 -14.78 -5.54
N LEU A 304 21.83 -13.65 -6.22
CA LEU A 304 21.26 -13.41 -7.54
C LEU A 304 22.36 -13.05 -8.55
N GLU A 305 22.28 -13.61 -9.75
CA GLU A 305 23.11 -13.22 -10.89
C GLU A 305 22.24 -12.91 -12.11
N GLU A 306 22.46 -11.75 -12.74
CA GLU A 306 21.84 -11.42 -14.02
C GLU A 306 22.48 -12.19 -15.16
N ILE A 307 21.68 -12.74 -16.05
CA ILE A 307 22.16 -13.38 -17.28
C ILE A 307 22.08 -12.32 -18.39
N PRO A 308 23.22 -11.95 -19.01
CA PRO A 308 23.21 -11.02 -20.14
C PRO A 308 22.32 -11.58 -21.28
N THR A 309 21.40 -10.77 -21.79
CA THR A 309 20.57 -11.09 -22.97
C THR A 309 21.32 -10.90 -24.26
#